data_2a40f731504a38d6f2e831d9ff80ec80
#
_entry.id   2a40f731504a38d6f2e831d9ff80ec80
#
_cell.length_a   1.000
_cell.length_b   1.000
_cell.length_c   1.000
_cell.angle_alpha   90.00
_cell.angle_beta   90.00
_cell.angle_gamma   90.00
#
_symmetry.space_group_name_H-M   'P 1'
#
loop_
_entity.id
_entity.type
_entity.pdbx_description
1 polymer ?
#
loop_
_entity_poly.entity_id
_entity_poly.type
_entity_poly.pdbx_seq_one_letter_code
_entity_poly.pdbx_strand_id
1 'polypeptide(L)'
;FDVGLPQPYRIEGDAVTQRQRFVAELNKETAKQGSYTAAYQTVVDKVAYTWFNRLIAVRYMEVNDLLPSRTRVLSSADGRAEPQIVTSPFDAVLDYTPAEQQQIVTLKNDNKLDEAFRLLFLKQCAALGDCLPRLFEQVDDYMPLLLALSFTDKDGVVCHLVNDIPESDWQDAVQIVGWLYQYYN
;
A
#
# COMPACT_ATOMS: atom_id res chain seq x y z
N PHE A 1 -3.89 17.65 2.31
CA PHE A 1 -5.27 17.36 1.87
C PHE A 1 -6.27 18.44 2.29
N ASP A 2 -5.83 19.52 2.90
CA ASP A 2 -6.65 20.69 3.29
C ASP A 2 -8.01 20.30 3.90
N VAL A 3 -7.99 19.43 4.89
CA VAL A 3 -9.21 18.85 5.49
C VAL A 3 -10.15 19.90 6.09
N GLY A 4 -9.63 21.08 6.43
CA GLY A 4 -10.43 22.21 6.91
C GLY A 4 -11.15 22.99 5.82
N LEU A 5 -10.88 22.74 4.54
CA LEU A 5 -11.51 23.44 3.43
C LEU A 5 -12.72 22.65 2.88
N PRO A 6 -13.81 23.33 2.48
CA PRO A 6 -14.97 22.66 1.90
C PRO A 6 -14.68 22.02 0.54
N GLN A 7 -13.71 22.55 -0.21
CA GLN A 7 -13.31 22.01 -1.51
C GLN A 7 -11.86 21.53 -1.48
N PRO A 8 -11.56 20.39 -2.13
CA PRO A 8 -10.21 19.88 -2.23
C PRO A 8 -9.36 20.77 -3.15
N TYR A 9 -8.14 21.05 -2.72
CA TYR A 9 -7.19 21.78 -3.53
C TYR A 9 -6.34 20.79 -4.35
N ARG A 10 -6.37 20.90 -5.68
CA ARG A 10 -5.56 20.10 -6.62
C ARG A 10 -5.71 18.57 -6.51
N ILE A 11 -6.89 18.07 -6.15
CA ILE A 11 -7.21 16.65 -6.22
C ILE A 11 -8.38 16.45 -7.18
N GLU A 12 -8.32 15.37 -7.97
CA GLU A 12 -9.28 15.07 -9.03
C GLU A 12 -9.70 13.59 -8.95
N GLY A 13 -10.76 13.25 -9.67
CA GLY A 13 -11.24 11.87 -9.77
C GLY A 13 -11.62 11.26 -8.42
N ASP A 14 -11.25 10.01 -8.20
CA ASP A 14 -11.60 9.24 -7.00
C ASP A 14 -11.03 9.86 -5.72
N ALA A 15 -9.91 10.58 -5.80
CA ALA A 15 -9.30 11.25 -4.65
C ALA A 15 -10.24 12.27 -4.00
N VAL A 16 -11.16 12.88 -4.75
CA VAL A 16 -12.18 13.80 -4.20
C VAL A 16 -13.11 13.05 -3.25
N THR A 17 -13.64 11.90 -3.70
CA THR A 17 -14.52 11.06 -2.88
C THR A 17 -13.79 10.47 -1.68
N GLN A 18 -12.57 10.00 -1.89
CA GLN A 18 -11.72 9.47 -0.81
C GLN A 18 -11.44 10.54 0.25
N ARG A 19 -11.16 11.78 -0.16
CA ARG A 19 -10.99 12.90 0.78
C ARG A 19 -12.27 13.20 1.57
N GLN A 20 -13.43 13.20 0.93
CA GLN A 20 -14.70 13.41 1.63
C GLN A 20 -14.91 12.35 2.72
N ARG A 21 -14.62 11.09 2.43
CA ARG A 21 -14.71 10.00 3.41
C ARG A 21 -13.67 10.13 4.52
N PHE A 22 -12.45 10.56 4.20
CA PHE A 22 -11.42 10.84 5.20
C PHE A 22 -11.85 11.95 6.16
N VAL A 23 -12.39 13.07 5.64
CA VAL A 23 -12.92 14.17 6.48
C VAL A 23 -14.10 13.70 7.34
N ALA A 24 -14.99 12.88 6.78
CA ALA A 24 -16.11 12.33 7.53
C ALA A 24 -15.65 11.42 8.69
N GLU A 25 -14.64 10.59 8.48
CA GLU A 25 -14.08 9.73 9.53
C GLU A 25 -13.37 10.58 10.62
N LEU A 26 -12.58 11.59 10.23
CA LEU A 26 -11.99 12.53 11.19
C LEU A 26 -13.04 13.24 12.06
N ASN A 27 -14.14 13.70 11.46
CA ASN A 27 -15.21 14.35 12.18
C ASN A 27 -15.92 13.39 13.16
N LYS A 28 -16.16 12.15 12.72
CA LYS A 28 -16.74 11.08 13.55
C LYS A 28 -15.84 10.77 14.76
N GLU A 29 -14.54 10.57 14.54
CA GLU A 29 -13.60 10.31 15.63
C GLU A 29 -13.42 11.55 16.54
N THR A 30 -13.46 12.76 15.98
CA THR A 30 -13.43 14.01 16.78
C THR A 30 -14.65 14.11 17.71
N ALA A 31 -15.84 13.79 17.20
CA ALA A 31 -17.05 13.78 18.02
C ALA A 31 -17.00 12.74 19.14
N LYS A 32 -16.37 11.58 18.88
CA LYS A 32 -16.21 10.51 19.86
C LYS A 32 -15.17 10.84 20.95
N GLN A 33 -14.04 11.44 20.56
CA GLN A 33 -12.90 11.70 21.46
C GLN A 33 -12.90 13.11 22.08
N GLY A 34 -13.71 14.04 21.54
CA GLY A 34 -13.73 15.43 21.99
C GLY A 34 -12.49 16.26 21.61
N SER A 35 -11.57 15.69 20.80
CA SER A 35 -10.32 16.33 20.39
C SER A 35 -9.98 15.99 18.94
N TYR A 36 -9.83 17.01 18.11
CA TYR A 36 -9.41 16.85 16.72
C TYR A 36 -7.99 16.24 16.61
N THR A 37 -7.06 16.71 17.44
CA THR A 37 -5.67 16.19 17.41
C THR A 37 -5.62 14.72 17.76
N ALA A 38 -6.36 14.28 18.78
CA ALA A 38 -6.43 12.87 19.17
C ALA A 38 -7.11 12.02 18.07
N ALA A 39 -8.20 12.52 17.50
CA ALA A 39 -8.87 11.86 16.39
C ALA A 39 -7.97 11.71 15.16
N TYR A 40 -7.26 12.78 14.79
CA TYR A 40 -6.30 12.75 13.69
C TYR A 40 -5.22 11.70 13.92
N GLN A 41 -4.61 11.67 15.10
CA GLN A 41 -3.59 10.67 15.43
C GLN A 41 -4.15 9.25 15.33
N THR A 42 -5.34 9.00 15.89
CA THR A 42 -6.00 7.68 15.81
C THR A 42 -6.23 7.23 14.37
N VAL A 43 -6.70 8.11 13.50
CA VAL A 43 -6.95 7.77 12.09
C VAL A 43 -5.64 7.51 11.35
N VAL A 44 -4.63 8.36 11.57
CA VAL A 44 -3.30 8.18 10.95
C VAL A 44 -2.64 6.89 11.40
N ASP A 45 -2.67 6.58 12.70
CA ASP A 45 -2.10 5.34 13.25
C ASP A 45 -2.79 4.10 12.67
N LYS A 46 -4.12 4.12 12.56
CA LYS A 46 -4.90 3.05 11.91
C LYS A 46 -4.44 2.81 10.47
N VAL A 47 -4.30 3.89 9.70
CA VAL A 47 -3.87 3.81 8.29
C VAL A 47 -2.44 3.32 8.17
N ALA A 48 -1.52 3.90 8.95
CA ALA A 48 -0.11 3.51 8.96
C ALA A 48 0.06 2.03 9.34
N TYR A 49 -0.64 1.57 10.38
CA TYR A 49 -0.64 0.17 10.80
C TYR A 49 -1.13 -0.76 9.69
N THR A 50 -2.24 -0.42 9.03
CA THR A 50 -2.80 -1.24 7.96
C THR A 50 -1.81 -1.41 6.80
N TRP A 51 -1.20 -0.32 6.34
CA TRP A 51 -0.26 -0.38 5.23
C TRP A 51 1.07 -1.03 5.61
N PHE A 52 1.57 -0.76 6.81
CA PHE A 52 2.79 -1.39 7.30
C PHE A 52 2.66 -2.92 7.34
N ASN A 53 1.58 -3.45 7.91
CA ASN A 53 1.34 -4.89 7.96
C ASN A 53 1.29 -5.52 6.56
N ARG A 54 0.67 -4.84 5.61
CA ARG A 54 0.59 -5.32 4.21
C ARG A 54 1.94 -5.31 3.52
N LEU A 55 2.73 -4.27 3.72
CA LEU A 55 4.10 -4.20 3.18
C LEU A 55 4.96 -5.35 3.71
N ILE A 56 4.94 -5.59 5.03
CA ILE A 56 5.68 -6.68 5.65
C ILE A 56 5.20 -8.04 5.13
N ALA A 57 3.90 -8.25 5.04
CA ALA A 57 3.35 -9.50 4.54
C ALA A 57 3.73 -9.74 3.07
N VAL A 58 3.61 -8.72 2.23
CA VAL A 58 4.01 -8.83 0.81
C VAL A 58 5.51 -9.09 0.70
N ARG A 59 6.36 -8.40 1.50
CA ARG A 59 7.80 -8.65 1.51
C ARG A 59 8.13 -10.09 1.92
N TYR A 60 7.51 -10.57 2.98
CA TYR A 60 7.68 -11.95 3.42
C TYR A 60 7.25 -12.94 2.33
N MET A 61 6.10 -12.71 1.70
CA MET A 61 5.58 -13.61 0.66
C MET A 61 6.47 -13.62 -0.60
N GLU A 62 6.99 -12.48 -1.04
CA GLU A 62 7.84 -12.45 -2.22
C GLU A 62 9.20 -13.10 -2.00
N VAL A 63 9.81 -12.95 -0.80
CA VAL A 63 11.10 -13.56 -0.48
C VAL A 63 10.97 -15.07 -0.34
N ASN A 64 9.85 -15.56 0.18
CA ASN A 64 9.59 -17.00 0.38
C ASN A 64 8.84 -17.67 -0.78
N ASP A 65 8.71 -17.01 -1.93
CA ASP A 65 8.04 -17.52 -3.15
C ASP A 65 6.59 -17.97 -2.90
N LEU A 66 5.88 -17.25 -2.02
CA LEU A 66 4.50 -17.52 -1.62
C LEU A 66 3.46 -16.71 -2.40
N LEU A 67 3.89 -15.75 -3.24
CA LEU A 67 2.98 -15.00 -4.10
C LEU A 67 2.43 -15.91 -5.21
N PRO A 68 1.11 -15.89 -5.50
CA PRO A 68 0.51 -16.78 -6.48
C PRO A 68 1.13 -16.70 -7.88
N SER A 69 1.48 -15.50 -8.32
CA SER A 69 2.13 -15.24 -9.62
C SER A 69 3.64 -15.42 -9.60
N ARG A 70 4.25 -15.56 -8.41
CA ARG A 70 5.69 -15.51 -8.21
C ARG A 70 6.37 -14.22 -8.69
N THR A 71 5.57 -13.20 -9.03
CA THR A 71 6.06 -11.86 -9.40
C THR A 71 6.38 -11.08 -8.14
N ARG A 72 7.62 -10.64 -7.97
CA ARG A 72 7.99 -9.80 -6.82
C ARG A 72 7.36 -8.43 -6.91
N VAL A 73 6.82 -7.96 -5.80
CA VAL A 73 6.00 -6.74 -5.72
C VAL A 73 6.82 -5.54 -5.24
N LEU A 74 7.66 -5.73 -4.23
CA LEU A 74 8.47 -4.65 -3.63
C LEU A 74 9.90 -4.63 -4.17
N SER A 75 10.36 -5.74 -4.73
CA SER A 75 11.73 -5.89 -5.22
C SER A 75 11.78 -6.56 -6.59
N SER A 76 12.99 -6.83 -7.08
CA SER A 76 13.24 -7.63 -8.28
C SER A 76 14.13 -8.82 -7.96
N ALA A 77 13.83 -9.97 -8.55
CA ALA A 77 14.63 -11.18 -8.36
C ALA A 77 16.06 -11.09 -8.94
N ASP A 78 16.27 -10.20 -9.91
CA ASP A 78 17.56 -9.96 -10.57
C ASP A 78 18.34 -8.78 -9.98
N GLY A 79 17.90 -8.24 -8.83
CA GLY A 79 18.58 -7.18 -8.11
C GLY A 79 18.44 -5.78 -8.72
N ARG A 80 17.50 -5.58 -9.65
CA ARG A 80 17.20 -4.24 -10.16
C ARG A 80 16.52 -3.39 -9.09
N ALA A 81 16.72 -2.06 -9.18
CA ALA A 81 16.05 -1.13 -8.29
C ALA A 81 14.54 -1.04 -8.55
N GLU A 82 14.10 -1.28 -9.80
CA GLU A 82 12.69 -1.29 -10.17
C GLU A 82 12.05 -2.63 -9.77
N PRO A 83 10.93 -2.62 -9.01
CA PRO A 83 10.21 -3.83 -8.64
C PRO A 83 9.73 -4.62 -9.86
N GLN A 84 9.74 -5.94 -9.78
CA GLN A 84 9.34 -6.79 -10.90
C GLN A 84 7.90 -6.52 -11.36
N ILE A 85 6.98 -6.25 -10.43
CA ILE A 85 5.60 -5.92 -10.76
C ILE A 85 5.48 -4.61 -11.59
N VAL A 86 6.41 -3.68 -11.45
CA VAL A 86 6.46 -2.45 -12.27
C VAL A 86 7.07 -2.75 -13.62
N THR A 87 8.14 -3.54 -13.67
CA THR A 87 8.80 -3.93 -14.92
C THR A 87 7.84 -4.71 -15.82
N SER A 88 7.17 -5.72 -15.27
CA SER A 88 6.27 -6.65 -15.98
C SER A 88 4.91 -6.74 -15.28
N PRO A 89 4.08 -5.68 -15.33
CA PRO A 89 2.85 -5.60 -14.53
C PRO A 89 1.82 -6.69 -14.86
N PHE A 90 1.81 -7.16 -16.10
CA PHE A 90 0.82 -8.14 -16.55
C PHE A 90 1.24 -9.60 -16.30
N ASP A 91 2.50 -9.83 -15.92
CA ASP A 91 2.97 -11.17 -15.51
C ASP A 91 2.45 -11.53 -14.10
N ALA A 92 2.03 -10.54 -13.32
CA ALA A 92 1.46 -10.74 -11.98
C ALA A 92 0.09 -11.43 -11.98
N VAL A 93 -0.52 -11.63 -13.17
CA VAL A 93 -1.82 -12.32 -13.36
C VAL A 93 -2.90 -11.77 -12.42
N LEU A 94 -2.95 -10.43 -12.30
CA LEU A 94 -3.97 -9.74 -11.51
C LEU A 94 -5.18 -9.40 -12.39
N ASP A 95 -6.34 -9.32 -11.77
CA ASP A 95 -7.59 -8.98 -12.47
C ASP A 95 -7.67 -7.48 -12.75
N TYR A 96 -7.15 -7.07 -13.90
CA TYR A 96 -7.15 -5.69 -14.36
C TYR A 96 -8.35 -5.42 -15.26
N THR A 97 -9.08 -4.35 -14.98
CA THR A 97 -10.01 -3.79 -15.95
C THR A 97 -9.27 -3.18 -17.16
N PRO A 98 -9.90 -3.05 -18.33
CA PRO A 98 -9.28 -2.38 -19.49
C PRO A 98 -8.81 -0.96 -19.19
N ALA A 99 -9.55 -0.22 -18.34
CA ALA A 99 -9.18 1.13 -17.92
C ALA A 99 -7.90 1.14 -17.07
N GLU A 100 -7.74 0.20 -16.13
CA GLU A 100 -6.54 0.06 -15.31
C GLU A 100 -5.33 -0.36 -16.15
N GLN A 101 -5.50 -1.27 -17.09
CA GLN A 101 -4.43 -1.64 -18.02
C GLN A 101 -3.93 -0.40 -18.80
N GLN A 102 -4.85 0.38 -19.35
CA GLN A 102 -4.51 1.61 -20.06
C GLN A 102 -3.84 2.64 -19.13
N GLN A 103 -4.32 2.77 -17.90
CA GLN A 103 -3.73 3.66 -16.90
C GLN A 103 -2.29 3.25 -16.56
N ILE A 104 -2.02 1.97 -16.31
CA ILE A 104 -0.68 1.45 -16.05
C ILE A 104 0.27 1.78 -17.21
N VAL A 105 -0.15 1.52 -18.44
CA VAL A 105 0.65 1.83 -19.64
C VAL A 105 0.94 3.34 -19.74
N THR A 106 -0.07 4.17 -19.53
CA THR A 106 0.09 5.63 -19.56
C THR A 106 1.06 6.12 -18.50
N LEU A 107 0.90 5.67 -17.24
CA LEU A 107 1.79 6.06 -16.14
C LEU A 107 3.25 5.65 -16.42
N LYS A 108 3.48 4.46 -16.97
CA LYS A 108 4.82 4.01 -17.35
C LYS A 108 5.41 4.86 -18.49
N ASN A 109 4.63 5.18 -19.51
CA ASN A 109 5.08 6.01 -20.64
C ASN A 109 5.41 7.45 -20.18
N ASP A 110 4.67 7.98 -19.21
CA ASP A 110 4.88 9.29 -18.61
C ASP A 110 6.00 9.30 -17.55
N ASN A 111 6.69 8.18 -17.35
CA ASN A 111 7.70 7.97 -16.30
C ASN A 111 7.19 8.23 -14.87
N LYS A 112 5.90 8.03 -14.63
CA LYS A 112 5.24 8.12 -13.32
C LYS A 112 5.26 6.77 -12.62
N LEU A 113 6.46 6.24 -12.40
CA LEU A 113 6.68 4.86 -11.97
C LEU A 113 6.16 4.60 -10.55
N ASP A 114 6.27 5.55 -9.62
CA ASP A 114 5.72 5.40 -8.27
C ASP A 114 4.19 5.40 -8.25
N GLU A 115 3.54 6.16 -9.15
CA GLU A 115 2.09 6.13 -9.30
C GLU A 115 1.63 4.76 -9.84
N ALA A 116 2.33 4.23 -10.85
CA ALA A 116 2.09 2.89 -11.37
C ALA A 116 2.32 1.82 -10.29
N PHE A 117 3.41 1.91 -9.55
CA PHE A 117 3.73 1.01 -8.44
C PHE A 117 2.65 0.99 -7.38
N ARG A 118 2.16 2.17 -6.95
CA ARG A 118 1.08 2.27 -5.97
C ARG A 118 -0.19 1.57 -6.44
N LEU A 119 -0.59 1.78 -7.72
CA LEU A 119 -1.76 1.12 -8.30
C LEU A 119 -1.58 -0.41 -8.29
N LEU A 120 -0.43 -0.90 -8.73
CA LEU A 120 -0.10 -2.32 -8.79
C LEU A 120 -0.07 -2.96 -7.39
N PHE A 121 0.52 -2.28 -6.40
CA PHE A 121 0.53 -2.74 -5.01
C PHE A 121 -0.90 -2.85 -4.44
N LEU A 122 -1.76 -1.88 -4.69
CA LEU A 122 -3.15 -1.92 -4.25
C LEU A 122 -3.91 -3.09 -4.88
N LYS A 123 -3.69 -3.34 -6.17
CA LYS A 123 -4.27 -4.49 -6.88
C LYS A 123 -3.78 -5.82 -6.31
N GLN A 124 -2.49 -5.93 -6.04
CA GLN A 124 -1.92 -7.12 -5.40
C GLN A 124 -2.51 -7.36 -4.01
N CYS A 125 -2.66 -6.31 -3.21
CA CYS A 125 -3.31 -6.41 -1.90
C CYS A 125 -4.78 -6.88 -2.00
N ALA A 126 -5.51 -6.37 -2.99
CA ALA A 126 -6.90 -6.79 -3.23
C ALA A 126 -6.98 -8.28 -3.61
N ALA A 127 -6.12 -8.75 -4.51
CA ALA A 127 -6.06 -10.15 -4.90
C ALA A 127 -5.67 -11.09 -3.75
N LEU A 128 -4.79 -10.63 -2.84
CA LEU A 128 -4.42 -11.39 -1.64
C LEU A 128 -5.56 -11.45 -0.60
N GLY A 129 -6.50 -10.52 -0.65
CA GLY A 129 -7.67 -10.51 0.22
C GLY A 129 -8.54 -11.76 0.10
N ASP A 130 -8.61 -12.37 -1.07
CA ASP A 130 -9.34 -13.62 -1.31
C ASP A 130 -8.71 -14.82 -0.60
N CYS A 131 -7.36 -14.83 -0.49
CA CYS A 131 -6.62 -15.92 0.13
C CYS A 131 -6.35 -15.68 1.62
N LEU A 132 -6.11 -14.43 2.02
CA LEU A 132 -5.71 -14.01 3.35
C LEU A 132 -6.61 -12.86 3.88
N PRO A 133 -7.92 -13.11 4.05
CA PRO A 133 -8.89 -12.05 4.34
C PRO A 133 -8.63 -11.29 5.64
N ARG A 134 -7.99 -11.92 6.64
CA ARG A 134 -7.66 -11.25 7.91
C ARG A 134 -6.54 -10.21 7.78
N LEU A 135 -5.64 -10.40 6.83
CA LEU A 135 -4.47 -9.54 6.64
C LEU A 135 -4.69 -8.51 5.54
N PHE A 136 -5.45 -8.90 4.52
CA PHE A 136 -5.77 -8.08 3.34
C PHE A 136 -7.29 -7.82 3.24
N GLU A 137 -7.98 -7.69 4.37
CA GLU A 137 -9.39 -7.27 4.39
C GLU A 137 -9.61 -5.97 3.61
N GLN A 138 -10.83 -5.76 3.16
CA GLN A 138 -11.17 -4.54 2.46
C GLN A 138 -10.91 -3.33 3.37
N VAL A 139 -10.09 -2.40 2.89
CA VAL A 139 -9.78 -1.15 3.60
C VAL A 139 -10.88 -0.11 3.39
N ASP A 140 -10.99 0.80 4.34
CA ASP A 140 -11.84 1.98 4.17
C ASP A 140 -11.41 2.77 2.94
N ASP A 141 -12.38 3.25 2.16
CA ASP A 141 -12.15 3.89 0.85
C ASP A 141 -11.22 5.11 0.88
N TYR A 142 -11.00 5.72 2.05
CA TYR A 142 -10.08 6.85 2.20
C TYR A 142 -8.61 6.43 2.41
N MET A 143 -8.36 5.20 2.84
CA MET A 143 -7.00 4.75 3.17
C MET A 143 -6.02 4.78 2.00
N PRO A 144 -6.42 4.44 0.75
CA PRO A 144 -5.53 4.57 -0.40
C PRO A 144 -5.06 6.00 -0.67
N LEU A 145 -5.87 7.01 -0.30
CA LEU A 145 -5.47 8.43 -0.42
C LEU A 145 -4.24 8.76 0.43
N LEU A 146 -4.13 8.12 1.61
CA LEU A 146 -3.06 8.37 2.58
C LEU A 146 -1.84 7.44 2.37
N LEU A 147 -1.88 6.59 1.37
CA LEU A 147 -0.76 5.72 1.03
C LEU A 147 0.26 6.48 0.18
N ALA A 148 1.29 7.01 0.80
CA ALA A 148 2.45 7.56 0.12
C ALA A 148 3.49 6.46 -0.08
N LEU A 149 3.37 5.71 -1.18
CA LEU A 149 4.25 4.59 -1.50
C LEU A 149 5.14 4.93 -2.69
N SER A 150 6.46 4.85 -2.48
CA SER A 150 7.47 5.09 -3.50
C SER A 150 8.58 4.04 -3.36
N PHE A 151 9.05 3.51 -4.49
CA PHE A 151 10.25 2.68 -4.55
C PHE A 151 11.46 3.46 -5.05
N THR A 152 11.24 4.65 -5.61
CA THR A 152 12.30 5.55 -6.09
C THR A 152 12.86 6.43 -4.98
N ASP A 153 12.10 6.63 -3.90
CA ASP A 153 12.54 7.37 -2.72
C ASP A 153 13.50 6.51 -1.88
N LYS A 154 14.76 6.93 -1.78
CA LYS A 154 15.81 6.21 -1.05
C LYS A 154 15.57 6.17 0.45
N ASP A 155 14.89 7.17 1.00
CA ASP A 155 14.51 7.27 2.41
C ASP A 155 13.08 6.73 2.63
N GLY A 156 12.48 6.13 1.60
CA GLY A 156 11.14 5.56 1.64
C GLY A 156 11.09 4.18 2.28
N VAL A 157 9.95 3.85 2.88
CA VAL A 157 9.74 2.56 3.57
C VAL A 157 10.02 1.33 2.69
N VAL A 158 9.74 1.40 1.39
CA VAL A 158 10.00 0.29 0.46
C VAL A 158 11.50 0.07 0.30
N CYS A 159 12.26 1.15 0.11
CA CYS A 159 13.72 1.08 0.03
C CYS A 159 14.35 0.48 1.30
N HIS A 160 13.90 0.91 2.47
CA HIS A 160 14.38 0.37 3.75
C HIS A 160 14.03 -1.12 3.91
N LEU A 161 12.80 -1.52 3.60
CA LEU A 161 12.39 -2.93 3.69
C LEU A 161 13.17 -3.85 2.76
N VAL A 162 13.57 -3.35 1.59
CA VAL A 162 14.26 -4.15 0.57
C VAL A 162 15.78 -4.16 0.80
N ASN A 163 16.37 -3.02 1.17
CA ASN A 163 17.82 -2.86 1.18
C ASN A 163 18.46 -2.99 2.57
N ASP A 164 17.75 -2.61 3.64
CA ASP A 164 18.32 -2.60 4.98
C ASP A 164 18.10 -3.93 5.72
N ILE A 165 17.11 -4.72 5.29
CA ILE A 165 16.83 -6.04 5.85
C ILE A 165 17.23 -7.12 4.85
N PRO A 166 18.27 -7.89 5.11
CA PRO A 166 18.72 -8.97 4.22
C PRO A 166 17.61 -10.00 3.97
N GLU A 167 17.53 -10.55 2.75
CA GLU A 167 16.53 -11.56 2.43
C GLU A 167 16.63 -12.82 3.33
N SER A 168 17.84 -13.14 3.80
CA SER A 168 18.05 -14.23 4.77
C SER A 168 17.23 -14.06 6.06
N ASP A 169 16.97 -12.82 6.48
CA ASP A 169 16.23 -12.53 7.70
C ASP A 169 14.71 -12.69 7.50
N TRP A 170 14.27 -12.72 6.25
CA TRP A 170 12.88 -13.00 5.87
C TRP A 170 12.61 -14.48 5.59
N GLN A 171 13.66 -15.26 5.33
CA GLN A 171 13.53 -16.69 5.06
C GLN A 171 13.15 -17.43 6.35
N ASP A 172 12.15 -18.31 6.27
CA ASP A 172 11.63 -19.09 7.41
C ASP A 172 11.17 -18.30 8.64
N ALA A 173 11.09 -16.97 8.50
CA ALA A 173 10.76 -16.06 9.60
C ALA A 173 9.24 -15.95 9.85
N VAL A 174 8.52 -17.07 9.94
CA VAL A 174 7.09 -17.11 10.29
C VAL A 174 6.80 -16.32 11.59
N GLN A 175 7.80 -16.25 12.48
CA GLN A 175 7.71 -15.50 13.73
C GLN A 175 7.64 -13.96 13.52
N ILE A 176 8.21 -13.41 12.45
CA ILE A 176 8.14 -11.97 12.15
C ILE A 176 6.68 -11.55 11.94
N VAL A 177 5.93 -12.33 11.18
CA VAL A 177 4.50 -12.10 10.97
C VAL A 177 3.71 -12.21 12.29
N GLY A 178 4.09 -13.16 13.15
CA GLY A 178 3.50 -13.34 14.47
C GLY A 178 3.83 -12.19 15.44
N TRP A 179 5.07 -11.71 15.45
CA TRP A 179 5.48 -10.59 16.31
C TRP A 179 4.84 -9.28 15.91
N LEU A 180 4.68 -9.02 14.62
CA LEU A 180 3.95 -7.85 14.13
C LEU A 180 2.49 -7.86 14.62
N TYR A 181 1.87 -9.04 14.69
CA TYR A 181 0.53 -9.20 15.24
C TYR A 181 0.47 -8.97 16.77
N GLN A 182 1.52 -9.32 17.51
CA GLN A 182 1.55 -9.20 18.98
C GLN A 182 1.93 -7.79 19.47
N TYR A 183 2.73 -7.05 18.71
CA TYR A 183 3.18 -5.71 19.12
C TYR A 183 2.11 -4.62 19.00
N TYR A 184 1.01 -4.89 18.29
CA TYR A 184 -0.03 -3.89 17.98
C TYR A 184 -1.43 -4.30 18.46
N ASN A 185 -1.59 -5.42 19.16
CA ASN A 185 -2.77 -5.79 19.91
C ASN A 185 -2.47 -5.65 21.39
#